data_32df9e62ab15eb2a478fa8e85db978ec
#
_entry.id   32df9e62ab15eb2a478fa8e85db978ec
#
_cell.length_a   1.000
_cell.length_b   1.000
_cell.length_c   1.000
_cell.angle_alpha   90.00
_cell.angle_beta   90.00
_cell.angle_gamma   90.00
#
_symmetry.space_group_name_H-M   'P 1'
#
loop_
_entity.id
_entity.type
_entity.pdbx_description
1 polymer ?
#
loop_
_entity_poly.entity_id
_entity_poly.type
_entity_poly.pdbx_seq_one_letter_code
_entity_poly.pdbx_strand_id
1 'polypeptide(L)'
;VLMGRSPHLGRFQIEQTADLEISQRAMERLHVEGLADRLITTLSGGERQRVFIARALAQQPRVLLLDEPTANLDVRHQLDVLELVADLARAENLGVIAALHDLDLAAHYCDRLVLMEAGRVLADSAPEHVLTPQNVAAAFEVDAQVYRDPYTQGLRLSLRAGEYGTRAG
;
A
#
# COMPACT_ATOMS: atom_id res chain seq x y z
N VAL A 1 -8.50 -13.11 10.49
CA VAL A 1 -9.36 -12.05 9.93
C VAL A 1 -10.44 -11.64 10.92
N LEU A 2 -11.10 -12.59 11.60
CA LEU A 2 -12.18 -12.31 12.57
C LEU A 2 -11.79 -11.28 13.66
N MET A 3 -10.55 -11.25 14.11
CA MET A 3 -10.06 -10.20 15.04
C MET A 3 -10.28 -8.76 14.51
N GLY A 4 -10.46 -8.57 13.20
CA GLY A 4 -10.85 -7.29 12.62
C GLY A 4 -12.22 -6.80 13.10
N ARG A 5 -13.08 -7.67 13.61
CA ARG A 5 -14.39 -7.33 14.15
C ARG A 5 -14.36 -6.80 15.60
N SER A 6 -13.20 -6.96 16.28
CA SER A 6 -13.07 -6.52 17.70
C SER A 6 -13.57 -5.10 17.99
N PRO A 7 -13.38 -4.08 17.14
CA PRO A 7 -13.92 -2.73 17.39
C PRO A 7 -15.45 -2.66 17.40
N HIS A 8 -16.15 -3.64 16.84
CA HIS A 8 -17.60 -3.71 16.78
C HIS A 8 -18.22 -4.57 17.89
N LEU A 9 -17.36 -5.25 18.68
CA LEU A 9 -17.80 -6.10 19.79
C LEU A 9 -17.75 -5.34 21.11
N GLY A 10 -18.79 -5.48 21.92
CA GLY A 10 -18.80 -4.98 23.30
C GLY A 10 -17.82 -5.75 24.18
N ARG A 11 -17.47 -5.19 25.34
CA ARG A 11 -16.39 -5.65 26.25
C ARG A 11 -16.47 -7.14 26.66
N PHE A 12 -17.64 -7.77 26.54
CA PHE A 12 -17.86 -9.18 26.84
C PHE A 12 -18.72 -9.89 25.78
N GLN A 13 -18.78 -9.31 24.57
CA GLN A 13 -19.57 -9.84 23.49
C GLN A 13 -18.75 -10.86 22.70
N ILE A 14 -19.35 -12.02 22.43
CA ILE A 14 -18.78 -13.07 21.57
C ILE A 14 -19.16 -12.72 20.13
N GLU A 15 -18.30 -13.09 19.17
CA GLU A 15 -18.55 -12.93 17.75
C GLU A 15 -19.85 -13.62 17.35
N GLN A 16 -20.65 -12.93 16.56
CA GLN A 16 -21.94 -13.40 16.06
C GLN A 16 -21.79 -13.94 14.63
N THR A 17 -22.81 -14.63 14.14
CA THR A 17 -22.87 -15.13 12.75
C THR A 17 -22.59 -14.03 11.73
N ALA A 18 -23.11 -12.80 11.97
CA ALA A 18 -22.86 -11.65 11.11
C ALA A 18 -21.36 -11.29 11.03
N ASP A 19 -20.60 -11.39 12.14
CA ASP A 19 -19.17 -11.12 12.17
C ASP A 19 -18.38 -12.17 11.38
N LEU A 20 -18.79 -13.43 11.46
CA LEU A 20 -18.22 -14.52 10.67
C LEU A 20 -18.47 -14.29 9.17
N GLU A 21 -19.67 -13.92 8.78
CA GLU A 21 -20.01 -13.63 7.38
C GLU A 21 -19.22 -12.43 6.83
N ILE A 22 -19.05 -11.36 7.62
CA ILE A 22 -18.24 -10.19 7.23
C ILE A 22 -16.78 -10.61 7.05
N SER A 23 -16.24 -11.38 7.97
CA SER A 23 -14.87 -11.88 7.90
C SER A 23 -14.65 -12.79 6.70
N GLN A 24 -15.60 -13.68 6.41
CA GLN A 24 -15.58 -14.56 5.25
C GLN A 24 -15.58 -13.77 3.95
N ARG A 25 -16.47 -12.79 3.79
CA ARG A 25 -16.49 -11.88 2.63
C ARG A 25 -15.19 -11.11 2.46
N ALA A 26 -14.59 -10.64 3.56
CA ALA A 26 -13.29 -9.97 3.50
C ALA A 26 -12.18 -10.91 3.01
N MET A 27 -12.21 -12.19 3.40
CA MET A 27 -11.25 -13.20 2.94
C MET A 27 -11.43 -13.53 1.45
N GLU A 28 -12.66 -13.66 0.99
CA GLU A 28 -12.99 -13.91 -0.43
C GLU A 28 -12.48 -12.79 -1.33
N ARG A 29 -12.68 -11.53 -0.92
CA ARG A 29 -12.19 -10.36 -1.66
C ARG A 29 -10.67 -10.28 -1.79
N LEU A 30 -9.95 -10.85 -0.84
CA LEU A 30 -8.48 -10.90 -0.84
C LEU A 30 -7.94 -12.25 -1.36
N HIS A 31 -8.82 -13.15 -1.82
CA HIS A 31 -8.48 -14.51 -2.30
C HIS A 31 -7.66 -15.30 -1.27
N VAL A 32 -8.09 -15.25 -0.01
CA VAL A 32 -7.45 -15.96 1.12
C VAL A 32 -8.42 -16.86 1.90
N GLU A 33 -9.62 -17.10 1.40
CA GLU A 33 -10.62 -17.97 2.01
C GLU A 33 -10.09 -19.39 2.19
N GLY A 34 -9.34 -19.92 1.24
CA GLY A 34 -8.68 -21.23 1.31
C GLY A 34 -7.59 -21.35 2.38
N LEU A 35 -7.24 -20.24 3.05
CA LEU A 35 -6.22 -20.19 4.09
C LEU A 35 -6.82 -20.13 5.51
N ALA A 36 -8.15 -20.23 5.65
CA ALA A 36 -8.87 -20.00 6.92
C ALA A 36 -8.34 -20.84 8.09
N ASP A 37 -8.00 -22.10 7.83
CA ASP A 37 -7.56 -23.07 8.85
C ASP A 37 -6.03 -23.13 8.99
N ARG A 38 -5.28 -22.30 8.24
CA ARG A 38 -3.82 -22.29 8.30
C ARG A 38 -3.30 -21.31 9.35
N LEU A 39 -2.22 -21.70 10.01
CA LEU A 39 -1.52 -20.80 10.92
C LEU A 39 -0.86 -19.68 10.11
N ILE A 40 -0.98 -18.43 10.57
CA ILE A 40 -0.43 -17.25 9.90
C ILE A 40 1.10 -17.31 9.73
N THR A 41 1.77 -18.03 10.63
CA THR A 41 3.22 -18.27 10.59
C THR A 41 3.66 -19.23 9.47
N THR A 42 2.72 -19.97 8.87
CA THR A 42 2.99 -20.91 7.77
C THR A 42 2.68 -20.32 6.40
N LEU A 43 2.17 -19.09 6.36
CA LEU A 43 1.83 -18.38 5.14
C LEU A 43 3.06 -17.74 4.49
N SER A 44 3.08 -17.68 3.16
CA SER A 44 4.03 -16.86 2.42
C SER A 44 3.88 -15.37 2.77
N GLY A 45 4.86 -14.55 2.42
CA GLY A 45 4.80 -13.11 2.65
C GLY A 45 3.57 -12.46 2.02
N GLY A 46 3.29 -12.77 0.75
CA GLY A 46 2.13 -12.23 0.03
C GLY A 46 0.79 -12.73 0.58
N GLU A 47 0.67 -14.03 0.93
CA GLU A 47 -0.53 -14.56 1.58
C GLU A 47 -0.78 -13.87 2.92
N ARG A 48 0.25 -13.73 3.73
CA ARG A 48 0.16 -13.06 5.03
C ARG A 48 -0.25 -11.61 4.90
N GLN A 49 0.30 -10.89 3.92
CA GLN A 49 -0.07 -9.49 3.66
C GLN A 49 -1.55 -9.37 3.27
N ARG A 50 -2.04 -10.22 2.37
CA ARG A 50 -3.45 -10.25 2.00
C ARG A 50 -4.36 -10.58 3.19
N VAL A 51 -3.95 -11.48 4.08
CA VAL A 51 -4.69 -11.77 5.34
C VAL A 51 -4.74 -10.54 6.25
N PHE A 52 -3.66 -9.74 6.35
CA PHE A 52 -3.68 -8.51 7.15
C PHE A 52 -4.62 -7.46 6.54
N ILE A 53 -4.62 -7.31 5.22
CA ILE A 53 -5.55 -6.41 4.54
C ILE A 53 -7.00 -6.91 4.72
N ALA A 54 -7.27 -8.23 4.59
CA ALA A 54 -8.58 -8.80 4.86
C ALA A 54 -9.06 -8.54 6.29
N ARG A 55 -8.16 -8.63 7.27
CA ARG A 55 -8.47 -8.28 8.66
C ARG A 55 -8.86 -6.82 8.82
N ALA A 56 -8.15 -5.91 8.13
CA ALA A 56 -8.49 -4.48 8.15
C ALA A 56 -9.82 -4.23 7.43
N LEU A 57 -10.08 -4.88 6.30
CA LEU A 57 -11.33 -4.77 5.54
C LEU A 57 -12.53 -5.30 6.33
N ALA A 58 -12.33 -6.33 7.17
CA ALA A 58 -13.37 -6.86 8.06
C ALA A 58 -13.88 -5.81 9.08
N GLN A 59 -13.15 -4.74 9.33
CA GLN A 59 -13.63 -3.61 10.12
C GLN A 59 -14.69 -2.76 9.37
N GLN A 60 -14.91 -3.01 8.09
CA GLN A 60 -15.76 -2.21 7.21
C GLN A 60 -15.37 -0.71 7.23
N PRO A 61 -14.09 -0.41 6.98
CA PRO A 61 -13.58 0.96 7.08
C PRO A 61 -14.05 1.80 5.89
N ARG A 62 -14.12 3.12 6.08
CA ARG A 62 -14.25 4.09 4.99
C ARG A 62 -12.89 4.49 4.41
N VAL A 63 -11.85 4.35 5.22
CA VAL A 63 -10.46 4.65 4.83
C VAL A 63 -9.57 3.51 5.34
N LEU A 64 -8.75 2.96 4.45
CA LEU A 64 -7.75 1.93 4.73
C LEU A 64 -6.37 2.59 4.79
N LEU A 65 -5.66 2.37 5.89
CA LEU A 65 -4.29 2.84 6.06
C LEU A 65 -3.35 1.64 5.92
N LEU A 66 -2.39 1.73 5.02
CA LEU A 66 -1.40 0.69 4.74
C LEU A 66 0.00 1.25 4.97
N ASP A 67 0.71 0.67 5.91
CA ASP A 67 2.10 1.00 6.17
C ASP A 67 2.99 -0.05 5.49
N GLU A 68 3.74 0.40 4.48
CA GLU A 68 4.65 -0.43 3.67
C GLU A 68 4.04 -1.77 3.21
N PRO A 69 2.88 -1.77 2.50
CA PRO A 69 2.17 -3.01 2.17
C PRO A 69 2.96 -3.95 1.25
N THR A 70 4.02 -3.48 0.63
CA THR A 70 4.88 -4.22 -0.31
C THR A 70 6.23 -4.62 0.30
N ALA A 71 6.51 -4.27 1.56
CA ALA A 71 7.79 -4.57 2.18
C ALA A 71 8.05 -6.09 2.27
N ASN A 72 9.28 -6.49 1.96
CA ASN A 72 9.73 -7.88 2.00
C ASN A 72 8.94 -8.85 1.07
N LEU A 73 8.26 -8.34 0.06
CA LEU A 73 7.63 -9.12 -0.99
C LEU A 73 8.50 -9.12 -2.24
N ASP A 74 8.49 -10.21 -2.99
CA ASP A 74 9.05 -10.22 -4.33
C ASP A 74 8.20 -9.38 -5.30
N VAL A 75 8.77 -9.02 -6.46
CA VAL A 75 8.15 -8.11 -7.43
C VAL A 75 6.73 -8.54 -7.82
N ARG A 76 6.50 -9.85 -8.04
CA ARG A 76 5.19 -10.35 -8.41
C ARG A 76 4.16 -10.09 -7.32
N HIS A 77 4.49 -10.46 -6.08
CA HIS A 77 3.58 -10.29 -4.95
C HIS A 77 3.36 -8.82 -4.59
N GLN A 78 4.34 -7.94 -4.84
CA GLN A 78 4.14 -6.48 -4.70
C GLN A 78 3.06 -5.96 -5.65
N LEU A 79 3.16 -6.35 -6.93
CA LEU A 79 2.18 -5.97 -7.95
C LEU A 79 0.80 -6.55 -7.61
N ASP A 80 0.73 -7.85 -7.29
CA ASP A 80 -0.53 -8.54 -6.94
C ASP A 80 -1.26 -7.84 -5.78
N VAL A 81 -0.53 -7.40 -4.74
CA VAL A 81 -1.11 -6.72 -3.58
C VAL A 81 -1.60 -5.32 -3.93
N LEU A 82 -0.80 -4.53 -4.68
CA LEU A 82 -1.20 -3.16 -5.04
C LEU A 82 -2.37 -3.15 -6.03
N GLU A 83 -2.39 -4.04 -7.00
CA GLU A 83 -3.49 -4.18 -7.94
C GLU A 83 -4.79 -4.55 -7.21
N LEU A 84 -4.73 -5.52 -6.31
CA LEU A 84 -5.87 -5.93 -5.49
C LEU A 84 -6.40 -4.78 -4.62
N VAL A 85 -5.51 -3.99 -4.00
CA VAL A 85 -5.89 -2.82 -3.19
C VAL A 85 -6.53 -1.74 -4.07
N ALA A 86 -5.98 -1.47 -5.26
CA ALA A 86 -6.53 -0.49 -6.19
C ALA A 86 -7.92 -0.92 -6.70
N ASP A 87 -8.12 -2.21 -6.98
CA ASP A 87 -9.43 -2.75 -7.37
C ASP A 87 -10.45 -2.63 -6.25
N LEU A 88 -10.08 -2.95 -5.02
CA LEU A 88 -10.94 -2.78 -3.84
C LEU A 88 -11.32 -1.31 -3.63
N ALA A 89 -10.36 -0.39 -3.75
CA ALA A 89 -10.61 1.04 -3.62
C ALA A 89 -11.69 1.52 -4.60
N ARG A 90 -11.58 1.10 -5.86
CA ARG A 90 -12.55 1.45 -6.92
C ARG A 90 -13.90 0.79 -6.72
N ALA A 91 -13.91 -0.53 -6.45
CA ALA A 91 -15.16 -1.31 -6.35
C ALA A 91 -16.01 -0.92 -5.14
N GLU A 92 -15.39 -0.50 -4.04
CA GLU A 92 -16.08 -0.23 -2.78
C GLU A 92 -16.13 1.26 -2.41
N ASN A 93 -15.64 2.15 -3.29
CA ASN A 93 -15.45 3.57 -2.99
C ASN A 93 -14.70 3.79 -1.65
N LEU A 94 -13.64 2.98 -1.47
CA LEU A 94 -12.82 2.97 -0.27
C LEU A 94 -11.65 3.94 -0.44
N GLY A 95 -11.50 4.89 0.48
CA GLY A 95 -10.30 5.71 0.55
C GLY A 95 -9.10 4.84 0.98
N VAL A 96 -7.98 4.92 0.26
CA VAL A 96 -6.75 4.21 0.64
C VAL A 96 -5.60 5.19 0.78
N ILE A 97 -4.88 5.11 1.88
CA ILE A 97 -3.63 5.84 2.10
C ILE A 97 -2.55 4.79 2.37
N ALA A 98 -1.51 4.78 1.53
CA ALA A 98 -0.40 3.85 1.65
C ALA A 98 0.94 4.58 1.77
N ALA A 99 1.78 4.18 2.72
CA ALA A 99 3.19 4.56 2.72
C ALA A 99 3.94 3.60 1.79
N LEU A 100 4.59 4.16 0.76
CA LEU A 100 5.34 3.40 -0.23
C LEU A 100 6.76 3.95 -0.35
N HIS A 101 7.74 3.06 -0.51
CA HIS A 101 9.13 3.45 -0.76
C HIS A 101 9.49 3.41 -2.24
N ASP A 102 8.80 2.61 -3.03
CA ASP A 102 9.02 2.50 -4.48
C ASP A 102 8.24 3.60 -5.20
N LEU A 103 8.98 4.54 -5.78
CA LEU A 103 8.41 5.70 -6.48
C LEU A 103 7.71 5.31 -7.79
N ASP A 104 8.18 4.28 -8.47
CA ASP A 104 7.55 3.77 -9.70
C ASP A 104 6.22 3.10 -9.39
N LEU A 105 6.15 2.30 -8.30
CA LEU A 105 4.90 1.71 -7.83
C LEU A 105 3.93 2.79 -7.35
N ALA A 106 4.41 3.77 -6.60
CA ALA A 106 3.59 4.90 -6.17
C ALA A 106 3.02 5.69 -7.36
N ALA A 107 3.86 5.97 -8.37
CA ALA A 107 3.43 6.64 -9.59
C ALA A 107 2.38 5.87 -10.40
N HIS A 108 2.43 4.53 -10.33
CA HIS A 108 1.56 3.66 -11.11
C HIS A 108 0.20 3.42 -10.47
N TYR A 109 0.18 3.25 -9.14
CA TYR A 109 -1.03 2.81 -8.42
C TYR A 109 -1.79 3.92 -7.70
N CYS A 110 -1.17 5.09 -7.46
CA CYS A 110 -1.79 6.15 -6.70
C CYS A 110 -2.31 7.28 -7.60
N ASP A 111 -3.53 7.74 -7.33
CA ASP A 111 -4.13 8.92 -8.01
C ASP A 111 -3.52 10.23 -7.49
N ARG A 112 -3.01 10.22 -6.26
CA ARG A 112 -2.44 11.38 -5.57
C ARG A 112 -1.25 10.95 -4.72
N LEU A 113 -0.19 11.73 -4.75
CA LEU A 113 0.99 11.52 -3.92
C LEU A 113 1.20 12.68 -2.96
N VAL A 114 1.62 12.34 -1.75
CA VAL A 114 2.14 13.29 -0.76
C VAL A 114 3.60 12.96 -0.53
N LEU A 115 4.48 13.81 -1.02
CA LEU A 115 5.92 13.68 -0.82
C LEU A 115 6.30 14.42 0.46
N MET A 116 7.01 13.73 1.34
CA MET A 116 7.41 14.27 2.64
C MET A 116 8.93 14.26 2.79
N GLU A 117 9.44 15.29 3.44
CA GLU A 117 10.85 15.43 3.84
C GLU A 117 10.91 15.96 5.27
N ALA A 118 11.71 15.33 6.12
CA ALA A 118 11.92 15.74 7.52
C ALA A 118 10.62 16.07 8.28
N GLY A 119 9.56 15.28 8.05
CA GLY A 119 8.26 15.45 8.71
C GLY A 119 7.39 16.59 8.15
N ARG A 120 7.77 17.17 6.99
CA ARG A 120 7.01 18.22 6.31
C ARG A 120 6.55 17.76 4.94
N VAL A 121 5.40 18.24 4.51
CA VAL A 121 4.91 18.03 3.14
C VAL A 121 5.70 18.93 2.20
N LEU A 122 6.42 18.31 1.26
CA LEU A 122 7.16 18.99 0.22
C LEU A 122 6.28 19.24 -1.01
N ALA A 123 5.50 18.24 -1.41
CA ALA A 123 4.57 18.32 -2.54
C ALA A 123 3.35 17.41 -2.28
N ASP A 124 2.20 17.81 -2.83
CA ASP A 124 0.94 17.10 -2.69
C ASP A 124 0.08 17.36 -3.94
N SER A 125 0.01 16.40 -4.85
CA SER A 125 -0.71 16.49 -6.12
C SER A 125 -0.80 15.12 -6.81
N ALA A 126 -1.22 15.11 -8.09
CA ALA A 126 -1.10 13.95 -8.97
C ALA A 126 0.38 13.57 -9.17
N PRO A 127 0.69 12.28 -9.44
CA PRO A 127 2.06 11.79 -9.52
C PRO A 127 3.00 12.61 -10.41
N GLU A 128 2.55 13.03 -11.58
CA GLU A 128 3.34 13.82 -12.55
C GLU A 128 3.73 15.22 -12.04
N HIS A 129 3.01 15.75 -11.08
CA HIS A 129 3.32 17.05 -10.47
C HIS A 129 4.15 16.94 -9.20
N VAL A 130 4.12 15.77 -8.56
CA VAL A 130 4.90 15.48 -7.35
C VAL A 130 6.27 14.91 -7.68
N LEU A 131 6.33 13.93 -8.58
CA LEU A 131 7.56 13.24 -8.94
C LEU A 131 8.32 14.01 -10.04
N THR A 132 8.78 15.20 -9.70
CA THR A 132 9.69 16.00 -10.54
C THR A 132 11.14 15.75 -10.14
N PRO A 133 12.12 15.92 -11.06
CA PRO A 133 13.54 15.79 -10.71
C PRO A 133 13.93 16.64 -9.48
N GLN A 134 13.38 17.85 -9.38
CA GLN A 134 13.67 18.79 -8.28
C GLN A 134 13.12 18.27 -6.95
N ASN A 135 11.86 17.81 -6.92
CA ASN A 135 11.24 17.29 -5.69
C ASN A 135 11.90 15.99 -5.22
N VAL A 136 12.23 15.10 -6.17
CA VAL A 136 12.91 13.84 -5.86
C VAL A 136 14.32 14.10 -5.33
N ALA A 137 15.07 15.04 -5.96
CA ALA A 137 16.39 15.43 -5.49
C ALA A 137 16.33 16.03 -4.07
N ALA A 138 15.33 16.88 -3.80
CA ALA A 138 15.15 17.48 -2.48
C ALA A 138 14.82 16.44 -1.40
N ALA A 139 13.89 15.50 -1.69
CA ALA A 139 13.42 14.55 -0.69
C ALA A 139 14.38 13.40 -0.41
N PHE A 140 15.17 12.98 -1.42
CA PHE A 140 15.97 11.74 -1.34
C PHE A 140 17.49 11.97 -1.53
N GLU A 141 17.92 13.20 -1.78
CA GLU A 141 19.32 13.55 -2.05
C GLU A 141 19.95 12.75 -3.22
N VAL A 142 19.18 12.56 -4.31
CA VAL A 142 19.56 11.80 -5.50
C VAL A 142 19.32 12.62 -6.76
N ASP A 143 20.07 12.34 -7.82
CA ASP A 143 19.73 12.84 -9.15
C ASP A 143 18.63 11.95 -9.74
N ALA A 144 17.59 12.57 -10.28
CA ALA A 144 16.46 11.85 -10.87
C ALA A 144 16.19 12.32 -12.30
N GLN A 145 15.91 11.38 -13.18
CA GLN A 145 15.27 11.62 -14.46
C GLN A 145 13.86 11.03 -14.40
N VAL A 146 12.86 11.82 -14.75
CA VAL A 146 11.47 11.41 -14.80
C VAL A 146 11.04 11.40 -16.26
N TYR A 147 10.48 10.28 -16.70
CA TYR A 147 10.07 10.07 -18.10
C TYR A 147 8.82 9.21 -18.18
N ARG A 148 8.16 9.21 -19.34
CA ARG A 148 7.08 8.27 -19.60
C ARG A 148 7.63 7.01 -20.25
N ASP A 149 7.31 5.87 -19.68
CA ASP A 149 7.65 4.58 -20.23
C ASP A 149 7.01 4.43 -21.63
N PRO A 150 7.80 4.15 -22.69
CA PRO A 150 7.26 4.08 -24.05
C PRO A 150 6.27 2.91 -24.25
N TYR A 151 6.34 1.88 -23.43
CA TYR A 151 5.49 0.70 -23.54
C TYR A 151 4.19 0.85 -22.73
N THR A 152 4.31 1.26 -21.45
CA THR A 152 3.15 1.36 -20.54
C THR A 152 2.53 2.76 -20.50
N GLN A 153 3.22 3.79 -21.04
CA GLN A 153 2.88 5.22 -20.93
C GLN A 153 2.82 5.72 -19.48
N GLY A 154 3.13 4.86 -18.52
CA GLY A 154 3.24 5.20 -17.10
C GLY A 154 4.45 6.07 -16.79
N LEU A 155 4.39 6.80 -15.69
CA LEU A 155 5.51 7.58 -15.19
C LEU A 155 6.58 6.62 -14.63
N ARG A 156 7.86 6.90 -14.96
CA ARG A 156 9.04 6.14 -14.51
C ARG A 156 10.14 7.07 -14.04
N LEU A 157 10.95 6.56 -13.13
CA LEU A 157 12.09 7.27 -12.61
C LEU A 157 13.39 6.47 -12.84
N SER A 158 14.43 7.18 -13.29
CA SER A 158 15.80 6.67 -13.26
C SER A 158 16.58 7.47 -12.23
N LEU A 159 17.09 6.79 -11.22
CA LEU A 159 17.77 7.41 -10.09
C LEU A 159 19.28 7.15 -10.16
N ARG A 160 20.07 8.17 -9.83
CA ARG A 160 21.52 8.08 -9.66
C ARG A 160 21.89 8.72 -8.33
N ALA A 161 22.85 8.14 -7.62
CA ALA A 161 23.41 8.78 -6.43
C ALA A 161 23.86 10.20 -6.79
N GLY A 162 23.30 11.19 -6.10
CA GLY A 162 23.68 12.59 -6.30
C GLY A 162 25.13 12.82 -5.89
N GLU A 163 25.80 13.76 -6.51
CA GLU A 163 27.12 14.24 -6.09
C GLU A 163 27.04 15.07 -4.79
N TYR A 164 26.04 14.75 -3.96
CA TYR A 164 25.82 15.37 -2.66
C TYR A 164 26.74 14.75 -1.62
N GLY A 165 27.96 15.11 -1.70
CA GLY A 165 28.53 14.64 -0.53
C GLY A 165 29.93 14.50 -0.30
N THR A 166 30.65 15.46 -0.21
CA THR A 166 31.72 15.55 0.78
C THR A 166 31.44 16.80 1.61
N ARG A 167 30.40 16.74 2.46
CA ARG A 167 30.43 17.65 3.61
C ARG A 167 31.53 17.11 4.52
N ALA A 168 32.69 17.76 4.37
CA ALA A 168 33.84 17.62 5.24
C ALA A 168 33.39 17.66 6.71
N GLY A 169 34.00 16.72 7.46
CA GLY A 169 33.89 16.57 8.91
C GLY A 169 34.29 17.80 9.71
#